data_f21bab34afb3859da13223fb2c44a952
#
_entry.id   f21bab34afb3859da13223fb2c44a952
#
_cell.length_a   1.000
_cell.length_b   1.000
_cell.length_c   1.000
_cell.angle_alpha   90.00
_cell.angle_beta   90.00
_cell.angle_gamma   90.00
#
_symmetry.space_group_name_H-M   'P 1'
#
loop_
_entity.id
_entity.type
_entity.pdbx_description
1 polymer ?
#
loop_
_entity_poly.entity_id
_entity_poly.type
_entity_poly.pdbx_seq_one_letter_code
_entity_poly.pdbx_strand_id
1 'polypeptide(L)'
;MRANSTAVMIRIMDTMNTADTMNNYGGQPYDMAADVDARMNYGQMMSGAPKAKARSNVVTGIIGALLGSLVGVALWVGIYKLGYIAGIAGAIMIVSAMFGYEKLGGGLDLKGIIISVVICIGMIYISERICISMQLYEEFKDLKYYFGDVSFSDCYKNMFAILKDAEKESVFWGELGIGYLLFAIASVSYIVKSVKMRNA
;
A
#
# COMPACT_ATOMS: atom_id res chain seq x y z
N MET A 1 -23.84 18.09 -15.42
CA MET A 1 -22.85 18.85 -14.63
C MET A 1 -21.92 19.77 -15.46
N ARG A 2 -22.25 20.09 -16.71
CA ARG A 2 -21.43 21.01 -17.56
C ARG A 2 -21.93 22.48 -17.61
N ALA A 3 -23.08 22.77 -17.04
CA ALA A 3 -23.68 24.11 -17.10
C ALA A 3 -23.07 25.14 -16.11
N ASN A 4 -22.36 24.70 -15.08
CA ASN A 4 -21.86 25.59 -14.03
C ASN A 4 -20.53 26.27 -14.38
N SER A 5 -19.72 25.68 -15.29
CA SER A 5 -18.43 26.22 -15.67
C SER A 5 -18.56 27.44 -16.60
N THR A 6 -19.56 27.43 -17.48
CA THR A 6 -19.82 28.52 -18.44
C THR A 6 -20.38 29.75 -17.73
N ALA A 7 -21.24 29.55 -16.73
CA ALA A 7 -21.81 30.66 -15.93
C ALA A 7 -20.75 31.35 -15.05
N VAL A 8 -19.77 30.62 -14.55
CA VAL A 8 -18.64 31.17 -13.80
C VAL A 8 -17.70 31.93 -14.72
N MET A 9 -17.45 31.43 -15.94
CA MET A 9 -16.60 32.12 -16.92
C MET A 9 -17.23 33.42 -17.42
N ILE A 10 -18.55 33.43 -17.65
CA ILE A 10 -19.29 34.64 -18.04
C ILE A 10 -19.24 35.70 -16.93
N ARG A 11 -19.40 35.30 -15.66
CA ARG A 11 -19.25 36.22 -14.52
C ARG A 11 -17.85 36.80 -14.38
N ILE A 12 -16.82 36.03 -14.67
CA ILE A 12 -15.43 36.49 -14.66
C ILE A 12 -15.18 37.46 -15.82
N MET A 13 -15.73 37.20 -17.00
CA MET A 13 -15.63 38.13 -18.15
C MET A 13 -16.42 39.42 -17.92
N ASP A 14 -17.61 39.37 -17.31
CA ASP A 14 -18.35 40.59 -16.96
C ASP A 14 -17.64 41.46 -15.93
N THR A 15 -16.94 40.85 -14.95
CA THR A 15 -16.10 41.58 -13.99
C THR A 15 -14.82 42.16 -14.63
N MET A 16 -14.32 41.56 -15.69
CA MET A 16 -13.15 42.12 -16.44
C MET A 16 -13.54 43.27 -17.40
N ASN A 17 -14.78 43.33 -17.83
CA ASN A 17 -15.24 44.36 -18.80
C ASN A 17 -15.76 45.66 -18.12
N THR A 18 -15.77 45.70 -16.76
CA THR A 18 -16.08 46.90 -15.96
C THR A 18 -14.82 47.78 -15.72
N ALA A 19 -13.87 47.80 -16.65
CA ALA A 19 -12.75 48.75 -16.59
C ALA A 19 -13.20 50.21 -16.70
N ASP A 20 -14.43 50.48 -17.13
CA ASP A 20 -14.94 51.87 -17.33
C ASP A 20 -15.63 52.49 -16.08
N THR A 21 -15.80 51.74 -14.99
CA THR A 21 -16.39 52.27 -13.73
C THR A 21 -15.35 52.67 -12.69
N MET A 22 -14.04 52.56 -12.97
CA MET A 22 -12.98 52.83 -11.99
C MET A 22 -12.54 54.27 -11.90
N ASN A 23 -13.21 55.22 -12.56
CA ASN A 23 -12.82 56.64 -12.51
C ASN A 23 -13.49 57.47 -11.42
N ASN A 24 -14.23 56.85 -10.45
CA ASN A 24 -14.97 57.64 -9.49
C ASN A 24 -14.74 57.28 -8.00
N TYR A 25 -13.64 56.63 -7.63
CA TYR A 25 -13.22 56.52 -6.23
C TYR A 25 -11.79 57.02 -6.06
N GLY A 26 -11.68 58.11 -5.33
CA GLY A 26 -10.48 58.93 -5.09
C GLY A 26 -9.20 58.15 -4.78
N GLY A 27 -8.22 58.31 -5.65
CA GLY A 27 -6.89 58.70 -5.27
C GLY A 27 -5.95 57.65 -4.69
N GLN A 28 -6.05 56.36 -5.02
CA GLN A 28 -4.91 55.45 -4.85
C GLN A 28 -4.68 54.69 -6.13
N PRO A 29 -3.46 54.65 -6.68
CA PRO A 29 -3.15 53.80 -7.83
C PRO A 29 -3.41 52.35 -7.44
N TYR A 30 -4.28 51.68 -8.18
CA TYR A 30 -4.54 50.25 -8.01
C TYR A 30 -3.25 49.46 -8.27
N ASP A 31 -2.65 48.96 -7.22
CA ASP A 31 -1.44 48.16 -7.31
C ASP A 31 -1.80 46.73 -7.76
N MET A 32 -1.78 46.53 -9.07
CA MET A 32 -2.05 45.23 -9.70
C MET A 32 -1.09 44.14 -9.20
N ALA A 33 0.13 44.52 -8.80
CA ALA A 33 1.10 43.59 -8.23
C ALA A 33 0.67 43.09 -6.85
N ALA A 34 0.12 43.97 -6.00
CA ALA A 34 -0.39 43.59 -4.69
C ALA A 34 -1.61 42.68 -4.78
N ASP A 35 -2.49 42.86 -5.80
CA ASP A 35 -3.66 41.99 -6.00
C ASP A 35 -3.25 40.61 -6.56
N VAL A 36 -2.25 40.54 -7.43
CA VAL A 36 -1.68 39.28 -7.92
C VAL A 36 -0.99 38.52 -6.77
N ASP A 37 -0.23 39.21 -5.93
CA ASP A 37 0.41 38.59 -4.76
C ASP A 37 -0.62 38.11 -3.72
N ALA A 38 -1.68 38.90 -3.47
CA ALA A 38 -2.79 38.47 -2.61
C ALA A 38 -3.49 37.23 -3.14
N ARG A 39 -3.73 37.14 -4.47
CA ARG A 39 -4.37 35.97 -5.12
C ARG A 39 -3.47 34.74 -5.13
N MET A 40 -2.16 34.91 -5.35
CA MET A 40 -1.19 33.83 -5.23
C MET A 40 -1.10 33.31 -3.80
N ASN A 41 -1.10 34.21 -2.81
CA ASN A 41 -1.08 33.85 -1.41
C ASN A 41 -2.37 33.15 -0.96
N TYR A 42 -3.53 33.56 -1.49
CA TYR A 42 -4.81 32.84 -1.28
C TYR A 42 -4.79 31.45 -1.92
N GLY A 43 -4.23 31.31 -3.12
CA GLY A 43 -4.04 30.01 -3.77
C GLY A 43 -3.10 29.09 -2.99
N GLN A 44 -2.03 29.63 -2.42
CA GLN A 44 -1.11 28.89 -1.56
C GLN A 44 -1.72 28.56 -0.19
N MET A 45 -2.50 29.45 0.41
CA MET A 45 -3.26 29.16 1.64
C MET A 45 -4.33 28.07 1.43
N MET A 46 -5.01 28.07 0.27
CA MET A 46 -6.01 27.03 -0.05
C MET A 46 -5.37 25.71 -0.41
N SER A 47 -4.17 25.72 -1.03
CA SER A 47 -3.40 24.49 -1.29
C SER A 47 -2.67 23.97 -0.07
N GLY A 48 -2.39 24.83 0.90
CA GLY A 48 -1.81 24.51 2.22
C GLY A 48 -2.84 24.30 3.32
N ALA A 49 -4.15 24.31 3.01
CA ALA A 49 -5.14 23.87 3.97
C ALA A 49 -4.74 22.45 4.43
N PRO A 50 -4.47 22.22 5.74
CA PRO A 50 -4.13 20.90 6.21
C PRO A 50 -5.27 19.99 5.74
N LYS A 51 -4.95 19.01 4.90
CA LYS A 51 -5.92 17.97 4.52
C LYS A 51 -6.51 17.51 5.83
N ALA A 52 -7.80 17.82 6.05
CA ALA A 52 -8.49 17.45 7.27
C ALA A 52 -8.13 16.00 7.52
N LYS A 53 -7.44 15.73 8.63
CA LYS A 53 -6.88 14.43 8.96
C LYS A 53 -8.09 13.51 9.01
N ALA A 54 -8.36 12.81 7.93
CA ALA A 54 -9.48 11.91 7.83
C ALA A 54 -9.37 11.01 9.05
N ARG A 55 -10.43 10.95 9.85
CA ARG A 55 -10.47 10.20 11.10
C ARG A 55 -10.08 8.77 10.74
N SER A 56 -8.83 8.39 11.00
CA SER A 56 -8.30 7.09 10.61
C SER A 56 -9.11 6.03 11.33
N ASN A 57 -9.85 5.24 10.57
CA ASN A 57 -10.57 4.11 11.11
C ASN A 57 -9.64 2.91 11.07
N VAL A 58 -9.10 2.54 12.22
CA VAL A 58 -8.12 1.44 12.36
C VAL A 58 -8.70 0.13 11.83
N VAL A 59 -9.99 -0.13 12.07
CA VAL A 59 -10.63 -1.39 11.65
C VAL A 59 -10.65 -1.52 10.13
N THR A 60 -11.08 -0.47 9.43
CA THR A 60 -11.08 -0.46 7.95
C THR A 60 -9.66 -0.46 7.39
N GLY A 61 -8.71 0.15 8.12
CA GLY A 61 -7.28 0.09 7.80
C GLY A 61 -6.72 -1.34 7.86
N ILE A 62 -7.05 -2.10 8.90
CA ILE A 62 -6.66 -3.52 9.02
C ILE A 62 -7.20 -4.35 7.85
N ILE A 63 -8.48 -4.17 7.50
CA ILE A 63 -9.08 -4.86 6.33
C ILE A 63 -8.32 -4.48 5.06
N GLY A 64 -7.99 -3.19 4.90
CA GLY A 64 -7.20 -2.70 3.78
C GLY A 64 -5.81 -3.31 3.70
N ALA A 65 -5.11 -3.40 4.83
CA ALA A 65 -3.79 -4.03 4.91
C ALA A 65 -3.85 -5.53 4.57
N LEU A 66 -4.86 -6.24 5.05
CA LEU A 66 -5.08 -7.65 4.73
C LEU A 66 -5.32 -7.84 3.22
N LEU A 67 -6.22 -7.06 2.62
CA LEU A 67 -6.50 -7.14 1.19
C LEU A 67 -5.25 -6.78 0.36
N GLY A 68 -4.53 -5.73 0.78
CA GLY A 68 -3.27 -5.34 0.13
C GLY A 68 -2.19 -6.43 0.23
N SER A 69 -2.06 -7.08 1.39
CA SER A 69 -1.08 -8.16 1.58
C SER A 69 -1.38 -9.42 0.76
N LEU A 70 -2.65 -9.70 0.42
CA LEU A 70 -3.01 -10.82 -0.46
C LEU A 70 -2.39 -10.69 -1.86
N VAL A 71 -2.21 -9.47 -2.36
CA VAL A 71 -1.48 -9.24 -3.62
C VAL A 71 -0.05 -9.73 -3.49
N GLY A 72 0.60 -9.44 -2.37
CA GLY A 72 1.95 -9.94 -2.06
C GLY A 72 2.01 -11.46 -1.95
N VAL A 73 1.02 -12.09 -1.30
CA VAL A 73 0.91 -13.55 -1.21
C VAL A 73 0.80 -14.19 -2.60
N ALA A 74 -0.06 -13.64 -3.45
CA ALA A 74 -0.23 -14.16 -4.82
C ALA A 74 1.07 -14.08 -5.62
N LEU A 75 1.80 -12.96 -5.50
CA LEU A 75 3.12 -12.79 -6.12
C LEU A 75 4.15 -13.74 -5.53
N TRP A 76 4.14 -13.94 -4.20
CA TRP A 76 5.04 -14.86 -3.52
C TRP A 76 4.89 -16.28 -4.08
N VAL A 77 3.68 -16.80 -4.07
CA VAL A 77 3.36 -18.13 -4.62
C VAL A 77 3.67 -18.22 -6.11
N GLY A 78 3.41 -17.16 -6.87
CA GLY A 78 3.71 -17.12 -8.31
C GLY A 78 5.20 -17.18 -8.60
N ILE A 79 6.02 -16.40 -7.89
CA ILE A 79 7.48 -16.36 -8.05
C ILE A 79 8.11 -17.69 -7.59
N TYR A 80 7.60 -18.25 -6.49
CA TYR A 80 8.05 -19.54 -5.98
C TYR A 80 7.88 -20.67 -7.01
N LYS A 81 6.72 -20.70 -7.71
CA LYS A 81 6.48 -21.66 -8.80
C LYS A 81 7.45 -21.52 -9.98
N LEU A 82 8.05 -20.35 -10.17
CA LEU A 82 9.07 -20.11 -11.19
C LEU A 82 10.48 -20.55 -10.73
N GLY A 83 10.62 -21.08 -9.51
CA GLY A 83 11.88 -21.53 -8.96
C GLY A 83 12.80 -20.40 -8.46
N TYR A 84 12.26 -19.19 -8.25
CA TYR A 84 13.01 -18.05 -7.73
C TYR A 84 12.74 -17.84 -6.24
N ILE A 85 13.72 -17.31 -5.53
CA ILE A 85 13.56 -16.89 -4.14
C ILE A 85 12.57 -15.72 -4.08
N ALA A 86 11.47 -15.92 -3.37
CA ALA A 86 10.35 -14.97 -3.34
C ALA A 86 10.58 -13.68 -2.54
N GLY A 87 11.84 -13.39 -2.13
CA GLY A 87 12.16 -12.24 -1.28
C GLY A 87 11.71 -10.89 -1.81
N ILE A 88 11.69 -10.70 -3.14
CA ILE A 88 11.18 -9.47 -3.77
C ILE A 88 9.67 -9.31 -3.53
N ALA A 89 8.93 -10.40 -3.45
CA ALA A 89 7.50 -10.37 -3.16
C ALA A 89 7.19 -9.81 -1.77
N GLY A 90 8.08 -10.02 -0.78
CA GLY A 90 7.96 -9.42 0.55
C GLY A 90 8.00 -7.88 0.51
N ALA A 91 8.84 -7.29 -0.34
CA ALA A 91 8.89 -5.84 -0.52
C ALA A 91 7.59 -5.30 -1.14
N ILE A 92 7.03 -6.01 -2.12
CA ILE A 92 5.76 -5.62 -2.74
C ILE A 92 4.62 -5.80 -1.74
N MET A 93 4.65 -6.86 -0.93
CA MET A 93 3.65 -7.14 0.11
C MET A 93 3.52 -5.99 1.11
N ILE A 94 4.64 -5.46 1.64
CA ILE A 94 4.57 -4.36 2.61
C ILE A 94 4.05 -3.08 1.98
N VAL A 95 4.47 -2.75 0.76
CA VAL A 95 3.98 -1.56 0.04
C VAL A 95 2.48 -1.68 -0.24
N SER A 96 2.02 -2.83 -0.73
CA SER A 96 0.60 -3.09 -1.02
C SER A 96 -0.25 -3.08 0.26
N ALA A 97 0.25 -3.64 1.38
CA ALA A 97 -0.45 -3.63 2.67
C ALA A 97 -0.59 -2.20 3.22
N MET A 98 0.48 -1.39 3.18
CA MET A 98 0.45 0.00 3.62
C MET A 98 -0.48 0.85 2.74
N PHE A 99 -0.44 0.65 1.43
CA PHE A 99 -1.34 1.31 0.49
C PHE A 99 -2.82 0.93 0.76
N GLY A 100 -3.08 -0.35 1.00
CA GLY A 100 -4.42 -0.84 1.37
C GLY A 100 -4.91 -0.22 2.69
N TYR A 101 -4.03 -0.17 3.71
CA TYR A 101 -4.32 0.48 4.99
C TYR A 101 -4.66 1.97 4.79
N GLU A 102 -3.84 2.71 4.05
CA GLU A 102 -4.04 4.13 3.79
C GLU A 102 -5.35 4.41 3.06
N LYS A 103 -5.66 3.63 2.05
CA LYS A 103 -6.86 3.80 1.22
C LYS A 103 -8.16 3.53 1.97
N LEU A 104 -8.20 2.48 2.78
CA LEU A 104 -9.41 2.09 3.52
C LEU A 104 -9.45 2.68 4.93
N GLY A 105 -8.28 2.92 5.55
CA GLY A 105 -8.18 3.50 6.89
C GLY A 105 -8.26 5.04 6.93
N GLY A 106 -8.19 5.70 5.76
CA GLY A 106 -8.27 7.18 5.67
C GLY A 106 -6.97 7.92 5.99
N GLY A 107 -5.86 7.21 6.17
CA GLY A 107 -4.53 7.78 6.38
C GLY A 107 -3.55 6.79 6.99
N LEU A 108 -2.28 6.90 6.62
CA LEU A 108 -1.21 6.06 7.16
C LEU A 108 -0.51 6.81 8.31
N ASP A 109 -0.85 6.46 9.53
CA ASP A 109 -0.17 6.91 10.74
C ASP A 109 0.87 5.88 11.22
N LEU A 110 1.60 6.19 12.30
CA LEU A 110 2.59 5.27 12.86
C LEU A 110 1.94 3.93 13.31
N LYS A 111 0.71 4.00 13.84
CA LYS A 111 -0.03 2.80 14.24
C LYS A 111 -0.37 1.94 13.02
N GLY A 112 -0.81 2.56 11.92
CA GLY A 112 -1.09 1.87 10.66
C GLY A 112 0.13 1.18 10.08
N ILE A 113 1.30 1.81 10.15
CA ILE A 113 2.58 1.20 9.73
C ILE A 113 2.87 -0.05 10.55
N ILE A 114 2.81 0.03 11.89
CA ILE A 114 3.08 -1.10 12.78
C ILE A 114 2.10 -2.25 12.51
N ILE A 115 0.81 -1.94 12.39
CA ILE A 115 -0.23 -2.93 12.10
C ILE A 115 0.04 -3.62 10.75
N SER A 116 0.37 -2.86 9.71
CA SER A 116 0.69 -3.42 8.39
C SER A 116 1.90 -4.35 8.44
N VAL A 117 2.95 -3.98 9.19
CA VAL A 117 4.14 -4.83 9.37
C VAL A 117 3.78 -6.14 10.07
N VAL A 118 2.99 -6.09 11.15
CA VAL A 118 2.56 -7.30 11.88
C VAL A 118 1.73 -8.22 10.99
N ILE A 119 0.81 -7.65 10.21
CA ILE A 119 0.00 -8.42 9.23
C ILE A 119 0.91 -9.09 8.20
N CYS A 120 1.88 -8.35 7.63
CA CYS A 120 2.79 -8.91 6.64
C CYS A 120 3.65 -10.04 7.19
N ILE A 121 4.12 -9.94 8.44
CA ILE A 121 4.87 -11.03 9.11
C ILE A 121 4.03 -12.32 9.14
N GLY A 122 2.75 -12.22 9.53
CA GLY A 122 1.84 -13.37 9.51
C GLY A 122 1.59 -13.90 8.10
N MET A 123 1.42 -13.01 7.12
CA MET A 123 1.15 -13.39 5.74
C MET A 123 2.35 -14.04 5.05
N ILE A 124 3.58 -13.63 5.37
CA ILE A 124 4.81 -14.30 4.88
C ILE A 124 4.85 -15.74 5.38
N TYR A 125 4.58 -15.97 6.66
CA TYR A 125 4.52 -17.32 7.23
C TYR A 125 3.47 -18.20 6.53
N ILE A 126 2.28 -17.65 6.29
CA ILE A 126 1.20 -18.36 5.59
C ILE A 126 1.61 -18.67 4.13
N SER A 127 2.23 -17.69 3.46
CA SER A 127 2.71 -17.86 2.07
C SER A 127 3.71 -18.99 1.96
N GLU A 128 4.67 -19.03 2.86
CA GLU A 128 5.69 -20.07 2.91
C GLU A 128 5.10 -21.45 3.14
N ARG A 129 4.18 -21.56 4.11
CA ARG A 129 3.44 -22.81 4.32
C ARG A 129 2.69 -23.30 3.08
N ILE A 130 2.06 -22.37 2.35
CA ILE A 130 1.36 -22.70 1.11
C ILE A 130 2.34 -23.19 0.04
N CYS A 131 3.48 -22.51 -0.13
CA CYS A 131 4.49 -22.86 -1.10
C CYS A 131 5.05 -24.27 -0.88
N ILE A 132 5.50 -24.56 0.33
CA ILE A 132 6.04 -25.88 0.67
C ILE A 132 4.96 -26.96 0.60
N SER A 133 3.75 -26.69 1.08
CA SER A 133 2.66 -27.66 0.95
C SER A 133 2.29 -27.96 -0.49
N MET A 134 2.43 -26.99 -1.39
CA MET A 134 2.20 -27.15 -2.81
C MET A 134 3.30 -28.02 -3.44
N GLN A 135 4.56 -27.79 -3.06
CA GLN A 135 5.68 -28.62 -3.51
C GLN A 135 5.49 -30.07 -3.05
N LEU A 136 5.17 -30.30 -1.79
CA LEU A 136 4.87 -31.63 -1.27
C LEU A 136 3.71 -32.29 -2.02
N TYR A 137 2.65 -31.54 -2.30
CA TYR A 137 1.51 -32.05 -3.05
C TYR A 137 1.91 -32.49 -4.48
N GLU A 138 2.72 -31.70 -5.18
CA GLU A 138 3.19 -32.09 -6.53
C GLU A 138 4.09 -33.34 -6.47
N GLU A 139 4.97 -33.46 -5.48
CA GLU A 139 5.79 -34.67 -5.28
C GLU A 139 4.94 -35.91 -4.98
N PHE A 140 3.95 -35.80 -4.08
CA PHE A 140 3.09 -36.95 -3.75
C PHE A 140 2.09 -37.31 -4.84
N LYS A 141 1.66 -36.36 -5.64
CA LYS A 141 0.76 -36.60 -6.79
C LYS A 141 1.39 -37.54 -7.80
N ASP A 142 2.69 -37.44 -8.04
CA ASP A 142 3.41 -38.32 -8.95
C ASP A 142 3.62 -39.71 -8.34
N LEU A 143 3.54 -39.84 -7.01
CA LEU A 143 3.67 -41.10 -6.28
C LEU A 143 2.31 -41.70 -5.86
N LYS A 144 1.22 -41.33 -6.54
CA LYS A 144 -0.14 -41.79 -6.28
C LYS A 144 -0.27 -43.33 -6.14
N TYR A 145 0.51 -44.07 -6.87
CA TYR A 145 0.50 -45.54 -6.84
C TYR A 145 0.90 -46.08 -5.46
N TYR A 146 1.78 -45.40 -4.73
CA TYR A 146 2.30 -45.82 -3.41
C TYR A 146 1.50 -45.26 -2.23
N PHE A 147 1.01 -44.03 -2.36
CA PHE A 147 0.40 -43.27 -1.25
C PHE A 147 -1.12 -43.05 -1.39
N GLY A 148 -1.72 -43.50 -2.54
CA GLY A 148 -3.12 -43.24 -2.82
C GLY A 148 -3.39 -41.79 -3.23
N ASP A 149 -4.66 -41.39 -3.15
CA ASP A 149 -5.08 -40.00 -3.46
C ASP A 149 -4.76 -39.06 -2.28
N VAL A 150 -3.67 -38.30 -2.41
CA VAL A 150 -3.29 -37.27 -1.43
C VAL A 150 -3.84 -35.93 -1.90
N SER A 151 -4.51 -35.18 -1.01
CA SER A 151 -5.00 -33.83 -1.30
C SER A 151 -4.03 -32.76 -0.84
N PHE A 152 -4.11 -31.56 -1.45
CA PHE A 152 -3.37 -30.40 -0.98
C PHE A 152 -3.64 -30.09 0.52
N SER A 153 -4.89 -30.28 0.97
CA SER A 153 -5.27 -30.07 2.37
C SER A 153 -4.53 -31.01 3.32
N ASP A 154 -4.26 -32.24 2.90
CA ASP A 154 -3.54 -33.22 3.70
C ASP A 154 -2.05 -32.85 3.80
N CYS A 155 -1.44 -32.41 2.69
CA CYS A 155 -0.07 -31.89 2.70
C CYS A 155 0.04 -30.64 3.59
N TYR A 156 -0.90 -29.71 3.51
CA TYR A 156 -0.90 -28.49 4.32
C TYR A 156 -1.05 -28.76 5.82
N LYS A 157 -1.91 -29.69 6.21
CA LYS A 157 -2.13 -30.03 7.61
C LYS A 157 -0.94 -30.80 8.20
N ASN A 158 -0.38 -31.71 7.44
CA ASN A 158 0.69 -32.62 7.89
C ASN A 158 2.09 -32.14 7.47
N MET A 159 2.23 -30.93 6.91
CA MET A 159 3.47 -30.41 6.34
C MET A 159 4.67 -30.59 7.28
N PHE A 160 4.55 -30.19 8.54
CA PHE A 160 5.65 -30.30 9.51
C PHE A 160 5.99 -31.76 9.87
N ALA A 161 5.00 -32.65 9.96
CA ALA A 161 5.27 -34.06 10.18
C ALA A 161 6.04 -34.66 8.99
N ILE A 162 5.60 -34.36 7.77
CA ILE A 162 6.26 -34.83 6.53
C ILE A 162 7.70 -34.29 6.44
N LEU A 163 7.90 -32.99 6.71
CA LEU A 163 9.22 -32.38 6.68
C LEU A 163 10.16 -32.96 7.75
N LYS A 164 9.63 -33.28 8.93
CA LYS A 164 10.36 -33.90 10.02
C LYS A 164 10.79 -35.31 9.67
N ASP A 165 9.89 -36.12 9.13
CA ASP A 165 10.18 -37.48 8.72
C ASP A 165 11.20 -37.52 7.55
N ALA A 166 11.20 -36.48 6.71
CA ALA A 166 12.16 -36.30 5.62
C ALA A 166 13.46 -35.61 6.05
N GLU A 167 13.62 -35.23 7.31
CA GLU A 167 14.75 -34.45 7.85
C GLU A 167 14.99 -33.10 7.15
N LYS A 168 13.91 -32.51 6.57
CA LYS A 168 13.95 -31.27 5.79
C LYS A 168 13.34 -30.06 6.49
N GLU A 169 13.13 -30.12 7.81
CA GLU A 169 12.59 -28.96 8.57
C GLU A 169 13.45 -27.69 8.41
N SER A 170 14.78 -27.88 8.27
CA SER A 170 15.71 -26.76 8.10
C SER A 170 15.47 -25.96 6.82
N VAL A 171 14.91 -26.59 5.78
CA VAL A 171 14.58 -25.90 4.52
C VAL A 171 13.49 -24.87 4.76
N PHE A 172 12.38 -25.25 5.43
CA PHE A 172 11.32 -24.32 5.80
C PHE A 172 11.83 -23.11 6.58
N TRP A 173 12.59 -23.36 7.64
CA TRP A 173 13.10 -22.27 8.48
C TRP A 173 14.14 -21.40 7.76
N GLY A 174 14.94 -21.99 6.87
CA GLY A 174 15.91 -21.29 6.05
C GLY A 174 15.24 -20.33 5.06
N GLU A 175 14.28 -20.81 4.28
CA GLU A 175 13.54 -20.01 3.29
C GLU A 175 12.73 -18.91 3.98
N LEU A 176 12.03 -19.24 5.07
CA LEU A 176 11.30 -18.29 5.90
C LEU A 176 12.23 -17.20 6.47
N GLY A 177 13.41 -17.59 6.96
CA GLY A 177 14.42 -16.66 7.49
C GLY A 177 14.91 -15.67 6.44
N ILE A 178 15.22 -16.15 5.23
CA ILE A 178 15.60 -15.30 4.10
C ILE A 178 14.44 -14.35 3.73
N GLY A 179 13.21 -14.87 3.68
CA GLY A 179 12.01 -14.08 3.40
C GLY A 179 11.83 -12.93 4.40
N TYR A 180 11.96 -13.21 5.71
CA TYR A 180 11.89 -12.18 6.75
C TYR A 180 13.03 -11.17 6.69
N LEU A 181 14.25 -11.61 6.38
CA LEU A 181 15.40 -10.71 6.25
C LEU A 181 15.19 -9.71 5.12
N LEU A 182 14.78 -10.17 3.94
CA LEU A 182 14.52 -9.30 2.80
C LEU A 182 13.31 -8.38 3.05
N PHE A 183 12.27 -8.89 3.69
CA PHE A 183 11.13 -8.10 4.13
C PHE A 183 11.55 -6.99 5.13
N ALA A 184 12.41 -7.31 6.10
CA ALA A 184 12.90 -6.33 7.07
C ALA A 184 13.70 -5.20 6.40
N ILE A 185 14.59 -5.52 5.46
CA ILE A 185 15.35 -4.53 4.69
C ILE A 185 14.41 -3.62 3.90
N ALA A 186 13.41 -4.18 3.21
CA ALA A 186 12.43 -3.44 2.45
C ALA A 186 11.55 -2.55 3.34
N SER A 187 11.10 -3.08 4.49
CA SER A 187 10.25 -2.36 5.44
C SER A 187 10.97 -1.15 6.05
N VAL A 188 12.21 -1.32 6.49
CA VAL A 188 13.02 -0.22 7.05
C VAL A 188 13.22 0.87 6.00
N SER A 189 13.60 0.50 4.77
CA SER A 189 13.79 1.46 3.67
C SER A 189 12.53 2.27 3.38
N TYR A 190 11.37 1.63 3.37
CA TYR A 190 10.10 2.28 3.12
C TYR A 190 9.67 3.18 4.28
N ILE A 191 9.82 2.72 5.52
CA ILE A 191 9.48 3.49 6.74
C ILE A 191 10.32 4.75 6.83
N VAL A 192 11.64 4.65 6.65
CA VAL A 192 12.56 5.80 6.69
C VAL A 192 12.16 6.83 5.63
N LYS A 193 11.87 6.39 4.40
CA LYS A 193 11.42 7.29 3.33
C LYS A 193 10.10 7.97 3.68
N SER A 194 9.12 7.24 4.21
CA SER A 194 7.80 7.76 4.57
C SER A 194 7.87 8.78 5.71
N VAL A 195 8.71 8.52 6.72
CA VAL A 195 8.93 9.46 7.84
C VAL A 195 9.65 10.71 7.36
N LYS A 196 10.65 10.59 6.50
CA LYS A 196 11.41 11.73 5.95
C LYS A 196 10.51 12.67 5.13
N MET A 197 9.61 12.12 4.30
CA MET A 197 8.66 12.92 3.52
C MET A 197 7.60 13.62 4.37
N ARG A 198 7.34 13.15 5.58
CA ARG A 198 6.38 13.76 6.51
C ARG A 198 6.96 14.92 7.31
N ASN A 199 8.29 14.98 7.43
CA ASN A 199 9.00 16.00 8.21
C ASN A 199 9.63 17.09 7.30
N ALA A 200 9.48 16.96 5.97
CA ALA A 200 9.86 17.95 4.97
C ALA A 200 8.65 18.77 4.51
#